data_e78fda11537cd6f9861039f1ef12e703
#
_entry.id   e78fda11537cd6f9861039f1ef12e703
#
_cell.length_a   1.000
_cell.length_b   1.000
_cell.length_c   1.000
_cell.angle_alpha   90.00
_cell.angle_beta   90.00
_cell.angle_gamma   90.00
#
_symmetry.space_group_name_H-M   'P 1'
#
loop_
_entity.id
_entity.type
_entity.pdbx_description
1 polymer ?
#
loop_
_entity_poly.entity_id
_entity_poly.type
_entity_poly.pdbx_seq_one_letter_code
_entity_poly.pdbx_strand_id
1 'polypeptide(L)'
;MANFGRRGDLPDYLRTWQEKIEAHARKLGLDFFPQIFEVLSFEEMNEIAAYGGFPTRYPHWRWGMEYERLKKTGEWGLSRIYEMVINNNPCVAYLLEGNSLTDQKLVMAHVCAHNDFFKNNFAFKLTDQDRRPPGGAEDLVVSRKDRVPMRKWIDTFANHGARVRRHVERQGINAIEEFIDTCLSLENLIAPPARMLEGRSEARPEGEDETPEVHRFQASSYMDSFLNPEAYMDAQRQKLEAEQKRPRKFPEQPTRDVLRFLLEHAPLERWERDILEVVREEAYYFWPQGQTKIMNEGWASYWHSKIMTEYALDGNEIIDYAERNASVLATNGRNLNPYKLGVELYRHIEERWDRGQFGKEWEECDSLEDRKNWDLRLGLGKKKIFEVRALHTDLTFIDEFLTPEFAREHKLFSFSWSNRHDRFEVETREFKSVKDKLLQKLT
;
A
#
# COMPACT_ATOMS: atom_id res chain seq x y z
N MET A 1 -33.15 -16.97 -7.25
CA MET A 1 -32.00 -17.18 -8.14
C MET A 1 -32.01 -16.03 -9.12
N ALA A 2 -31.30 -14.96 -8.79
CA ALA A 2 -31.11 -13.83 -9.69
C ALA A 2 -30.24 -14.32 -10.85
N ASN A 3 -30.77 -14.16 -12.07
CA ASN A 3 -30.04 -14.36 -13.31
C ASN A 3 -28.85 -13.37 -13.31
N PHE A 4 -27.67 -13.84 -12.98
CA PHE A 4 -26.44 -13.18 -13.38
C PHE A 4 -26.36 -13.33 -14.90
N GLY A 5 -27.05 -12.44 -15.61
CA GLY A 5 -26.83 -12.22 -17.03
C GLY A 5 -25.34 -11.98 -17.21
N ARG A 6 -24.76 -12.48 -18.26
CA ARG A 6 -23.35 -12.28 -18.64
C ARG A 6 -22.98 -10.84 -18.32
N ARG A 7 -22.04 -10.65 -17.38
CA ARG A 7 -21.44 -9.34 -17.11
C ARG A 7 -21.11 -8.74 -18.47
N GLY A 8 -21.72 -7.57 -18.75
CA GLY A 8 -21.72 -7.03 -20.10
C GLY A 8 -20.30 -6.73 -20.55
N ASP A 9 -19.98 -7.17 -21.75
CA ASP A 9 -18.77 -6.70 -22.44
C ASP A 9 -18.77 -5.17 -22.44
N LEU A 10 -17.60 -4.59 -22.21
CA LEU A 10 -17.42 -3.13 -22.26
C LEU A 10 -17.97 -2.59 -23.60
N PRO A 11 -18.84 -1.59 -23.63
CA PRO A 11 -19.39 -1.01 -24.85
C PRO A 11 -18.27 -0.57 -25.81
N ASP A 12 -18.47 -0.76 -27.12
CA ASP A 12 -17.42 -0.51 -28.14
C ASP A 12 -16.83 0.89 -28.08
N TYR A 13 -17.65 1.92 -27.80
CA TYR A 13 -17.16 3.28 -27.66
C TYR A 13 -16.22 3.45 -26.44
N LEU A 14 -16.51 2.77 -25.31
CA LEU A 14 -15.64 2.77 -24.15
C LEU A 14 -14.36 1.93 -24.41
N ARG A 15 -14.47 0.82 -25.13
CA ARG A 15 -13.32 0.01 -25.54
C ARG A 15 -12.35 0.82 -26.40
N THR A 16 -12.89 1.60 -27.35
CA THR A 16 -12.08 2.51 -28.16
C THR A 16 -11.35 3.56 -27.31
N TRP A 17 -12.00 4.10 -26.30
CA TRP A 17 -11.35 5.05 -25.40
C TRP A 17 -10.33 4.38 -24.49
N GLN A 18 -10.60 3.17 -23.99
CA GLN A 18 -9.64 2.38 -23.21
C GLN A 18 -8.34 2.22 -24.01
N GLU A 19 -8.42 1.71 -25.25
CA GLU A 19 -7.25 1.50 -26.12
C GLU A 19 -6.45 2.79 -26.34
N LYS A 20 -7.11 3.89 -26.61
CA LYS A 20 -6.49 5.20 -26.82
C LYS A 20 -5.79 5.71 -25.56
N ILE A 21 -6.46 5.64 -24.40
CA ILE A 21 -5.94 6.10 -23.10
C ILE A 21 -4.76 5.24 -22.68
N GLU A 22 -4.87 3.93 -22.77
CA GLU A 22 -3.77 3.00 -22.46
C GLU A 22 -2.55 3.23 -23.35
N ALA A 23 -2.75 3.42 -24.67
CA ALA A 23 -1.66 3.71 -25.60
C ALA A 23 -0.96 5.03 -25.26
N HIS A 24 -1.72 6.07 -24.87
CA HIS A 24 -1.16 7.36 -24.47
C HIS A 24 -0.44 7.26 -23.12
N ALA A 25 -1.01 6.58 -22.13
CA ALA A 25 -0.41 6.34 -20.84
C ALA A 25 0.97 5.63 -20.97
N ARG A 26 1.06 4.63 -21.87
CA ARG A 26 2.36 3.96 -22.16
C ARG A 26 3.37 4.90 -22.81
N LYS A 27 2.95 5.80 -23.71
CA LYS A 27 3.84 6.84 -24.29
C LYS A 27 4.38 7.78 -23.21
N LEU A 28 3.58 8.05 -22.19
CA LEU A 28 4.00 8.83 -21.02
C LEU A 28 4.91 8.06 -20.09
N GLY A 29 5.18 6.77 -20.32
CA GLY A 29 6.11 5.93 -19.58
C GLY A 29 5.49 5.11 -18.46
N LEU A 30 4.16 5.08 -18.33
CA LEU A 30 3.49 4.19 -17.39
C LEU A 30 3.64 2.73 -17.82
N ASP A 31 3.92 1.86 -16.87
CA ASP A 31 4.09 0.42 -17.05
C ASP A 31 3.13 -0.36 -16.16
N PHE A 32 2.05 -0.87 -16.72
CA PHE A 32 0.95 -1.49 -16.00
C PHE A 32 0.56 -2.86 -16.58
N PHE A 33 -0.11 -3.68 -15.78
CA PHE A 33 -0.66 -4.97 -16.22
C PHE A 33 -1.81 -4.77 -17.22
N PRO A 34 -2.15 -5.80 -18.04
CA PRO A 34 -3.39 -5.78 -18.81
C PRO A 34 -4.58 -5.40 -17.93
N GLN A 35 -5.54 -4.65 -18.48
CA GLN A 35 -6.69 -4.13 -17.74
C GLN A 35 -7.98 -4.71 -18.31
N ILE A 36 -8.90 -5.05 -17.42
CA ILE A 36 -10.27 -5.45 -17.72
C ILE A 36 -11.18 -4.43 -17.06
N PHE A 37 -12.01 -3.76 -17.85
CA PHE A 37 -13.04 -2.87 -17.35
C PHE A 37 -14.40 -3.53 -17.48
N GLU A 38 -15.20 -3.46 -16.40
CA GLU A 38 -16.59 -3.92 -16.38
C GLU A 38 -17.48 -2.73 -15.98
N VAL A 39 -18.61 -2.56 -16.67
CA VAL A 39 -19.60 -1.53 -16.34
C VAL A 39 -20.64 -2.13 -15.42
N LEU A 40 -20.89 -1.48 -14.28
CA LEU A 40 -21.81 -1.94 -13.25
C LEU A 40 -22.90 -0.90 -13.01
N SER A 41 -24.07 -1.39 -12.63
CA SER A 41 -25.16 -0.57 -12.07
C SER A 41 -24.76 0.02 -10.71
N PHE A 42 -25.54 0.96 -10.21
CA PHE A 42 -25.29 1.56 -8.89
C PHE A 42 -25.38 0.52 -7.75
N GLU A 43 -26.35 -0.39 -7.83
CA GLU A 43 -26.54 -1.45 -6.86
C GLU A 43 -25.37 -2.44 -6.86
N GLU A 44 -24.94 -2.90 -8.02
CA GLU A 44 -23.81 -3.81 -8.17
C GLU A 44 -22.50 -3.17 -7.70
N MET A 45 -22.30 -1.87 -8.00
CA MET A 45 -21.13 -1.13 -7.53
C MET A 45 -21.11 -1.05 -6.00
N ASN A 46 -22.25 -0.79 -5.35
CA ASN A 46 -22.34 -0.77 -3.88
C ASN A 46 -22.11 -2.17 -3.27
N GLU A 47 -22.59 -3.24 -3.92
CA GLU A 47 -22.37 -4.62 -3.47
C GLU A 47 -20.87 -4.96 -3.50
N ILE A 48 -20.22 -4.73 -4.62
CA ILE A 48 -18.77 -4.98 -4.76
C ILE A 48 -17.96 -4.10 -3.80
N ALA A 49 -18.36 -2.85 -3.63
CA ALA A 49 -17.70 -1.95 -2.67
C ALA A 49 -17.86 -2.44 -1.22
N ALA A 50 -19.04 -2.92 -0.86
CA ALA A 50 -19.28 -3.52 0.46
C ALA A 50 -18.37 -4.74 0.71
N TYR A 51 -18.04 -5.50 -0.32
CA TYR A 51 -17.11 -6.62 -0.28
C TYR A 51 -15.62 -6.21 -0.37
N GLY A 52 -15.34 -4.92 -0.27
CA GLY A 52 -13.95 -4.42 -0.38
C GLY A 52 -13.36 -4.50 -1.77
N GLY A 53 -14.19 -4.46 -2.82
CA GLY A 53 -13.81 -4.50 -4.22
C GLY A 53 -13.90 -5.88 -4.87
N PHE A 54 -14.19 -6.94 -4.11
CA PHE A 54 -14.20 -8.31 -4.63
C PHE A 54 -15.61 -8.77 -5.00
N PRO A 55 -15.78 -9.53 -6.11
CA PRO A 55 -17.09 -10.00 -6.54
C PRO A 55 -17.66 -11.11 -5.65
N THR A 56 -16.85 -11.70 -4.77
CA THR A 56 -17.25 -12.81 -3.90
C THR A 56 -16.51 -12.74 -2.57
N ARG A 57 -17.25 -12.83 -1.46
CA ARG A 57 -16.74 -12.91 -0.09
C ARG A 57 -17.38 -14.06 0.68
N TYR A 58 -16.85 -14.37 1.84
CA TYR A 58 -17.49 -15.27 2.81
C TYR A 58 -18.74 -14.60 3.42
N PRO A 59 -19.73 -15.37 3.89
CA PRO A 59 -20.90 -14.82 4.57
C PRO A 59 -20.48 -14.17 5.89
N HIS A 60 -20.89 -12.91 6.10
CA HIS A 60 -20.65 -12.16 7.34
C HIS A 60 -21.60 -10.95 7.40
N TRP A 61 -22.14 -10.65 8.59
CA TRP A 61 -23.04 -9.52 8.81
C TRP A 61 -22.47 -8.16 8.39
N ARG A 62 -21.15 -7.98 8.52
CA ARG A 62 -20.41 -6.76 8.16
C ARG A 62 -20.70 -6.29 6.73
N TRP A 63 -20.81 -7.21 5.80
CA TRP A 63 -21.00 -6.86 4.38
C TRP A 63 -22.39 -6.26 4.13
N GLY A 64 -23.42 -6.77 4.79
CA GLY A 64 -24.77 -6.22 4.72
C GLY A 64 -24.85 -4.83 5.33
N MET A 65 -24.21 -4.62 6.49
CA MET A 65 -24.10 -3.31 7.13
C MET A 65 -23.39 -2.29 6.24
N GLU A 66 -22.28 -2.69 5.63
CA GLU A 66 -21.50 -1.80 4.75
C GLU A 66 -22.29 -1.46 3.48
N TYR A 67 -22.98 -2.43 2.88
CA TYR A 67 -23.87 -2.19 1.74
C TYR A 67 -24.95 -1.14 2.07
N GLU A 68 -25.65 -1.30 3.20
CA GLU A 68 -26.67 -0.34 3.63
C GLU A 68 -26.09 1.05 3.89
N ARG A 69 -24.89 1.13 4.46
CA ARG A 69 -24.19 2.39 4.68
C ARG A 69 -23.87 3.10 3.36
N LEU A 70 -23.29 2.38 2.40
CA LEU A 70 -22.91 2.91 1.09
C LEU A 70 -24.15 3.35 0.31
N LYS A 71 -25.20 2.52 0.27
CA LYS A 71 -26.44 2.82 -0.41
C LYS A 71 -27.07 4.11 0.11
N LYS A 72 -27.26 4.23 1.44
CA LYS A 72 -27.83 5.43 2.07
C LYS A 72 -26.99 6.67 1.82
N THR A 73 -25.66 6.55 1.90
CA THR A 73 -24.74 7.66 1.65
C THR A 73 -24.84 8.14 0.20
N GLY A 74 -25.00 7.21 -0.74
CA GLY A 74 -25.20 7.52 -2.16
C GLY A 74 -26.57 8.14 -2.46
N GLU A 75 -27.66 7.59 -1.89
CA GLU A 75 -29.03 8.13 -2.03
C GLU A 75 -29.15 9.57 -1.51
N TRP A 76 -28.41 9.91 -0.45
CA TRP A 76 -28.38 11.27 0.09
C TRP A 76 -27.39 12.21 -0.63
N GLY A 77 -26.72 11.72 -1.70
CA GLY A 77 -25.75 12.50 -2.47
C GLY A 77 -24.49 12.90 -1.70
N LEU A 78 -24.22 12.24 -0.55
CA LEU A 78 -23.06 12.55 0.31
C LEU A 78 -21.78 11.95 -0.22
N SER A 79 -21.86 10.84 -0.95
CA SER A 79 -20.73 10.24 -1.66
C SER A 79 -21.22 9.45 -2.88
N ARG A 80 -20.35 9.29 -3.86
CA ARG A 80 -20.57 8.45 -5.04
C ARG A 80 -19.30 7.66 -5.31
N ILE A 81 -19.45 6.35 -5.52
CA ILE A 81 -18.36 5.50 -5.94
C ILE A 81 -18.27 5.56 -7.45
N TYR A 82 -17.24 6.22 -7.97
CA TYR A 82 -17.04 6.37 -9.41
C TYR A 82 -16.29 5.20 -10.01
N GLU A 83 -15.41 4.59 -9.23
CA GLU A 83 -14.52 3.54 -9.63
C GLU A 83 -14.21 2.59 -8.48
N MET A 84 -13.82 1.38 -8.84
CA MET A 84 -13.17 0.45 -7.95
C MET A 84 -12.15 -0.36 -8.75
N VAL A 85 -10.94 -0.50 -8.22
CA VAL A 85 -9.84 -1.19 -8.90
C VAL A 85 -9.26 -2.26 -8.01
N ILE A 86 -9.06 -3.46 -8.57
CA ILE A 86 -8.48 -4.60 -7.86
C ILE A 86 -7.05 -4.81 -8.37
N ASN A 87 -6.10 -4.80 -7.42
CA ASN A 87 -4.72 -5.18 -7.67
C ASN A 87 -4.64 -6.68 -7.99
N ASN A 88 -4.83 -7.01 -9.25
CA ASN A 88 -4.80 -8.36 -9.81
C ASN A 88 -4.04 -8.36 -11.14
N ASN A 89 -3.69 -9.49 -11.69
CA ASN A 89 -3.12 -9.59 -13.04
C ASN A 89 -3.91 -10.64 -13.86
N PRO A 90 -4.71 -10.20 -14.84
CA PRO A 90 -4.96 -8.80 -15.26
C PRO A 90 -5.62 -7.96 -14.16
N CYS A 91 -5.36 -6.65 -14.14
CA CYS A 91 -6.00 -5.70 -13.26
C CYS A 91 -7.48 -5.55 -13.64
N VAL A 92 -8.38 -5.63 -12.68
CA VAL A 92 -9.83 -5.48 -12.91
C VAL A 92 -10.31 -4.18 -12.31
N ALA A 93 -11.06 -3.41 -13.08
CA ALA A 93 -11.65 -2.16 -12.64
C ALA A 93 -13.13 -2.09 -13.03
N TYR A 94 -13.91 -1.51 -12.13
CA TYR A 94 -15.35 -1.34 -12.31
C TYR A 94 -15.68 0.11 -12.59
N LEU A 95 -16.52 0.32 -13.60
CA LEU A 95 -17.02 1.62 -14.02
C LEU A 95 -18.51 1.72 -13.68
N LEU A 96 -18.95 2.85 -13.16
CA LEU A 96 -20.35 3.07 -12.89
C LEU A 96 -21.09 3.42 -14.18
N GLU A 97 -22.17 2.70 -14.51
CA GLU A 97 -23.01 2.91 -15.71
C GLU A 97 -23.50 4.36 -15.84
N GLY A 98 -23.87 4.97 -14.72
CA GLY A 98 -24.37 6.36 -14.69
C GLY A 98 -23.30 7.45 -14.80
N ASN A 99 -22.03 7.13 -15.09
CA ASN A 99 -20.98 8.11 -15.31
C ASN A 99 -21.11 8.73 -16.71
N SER A 100 -20.81 10.04 -16.81
CA SER A 100 -20.65 10.71 -18.09
C SER A 100 -19.46 10.15 -18.89
N LEU A 101 -19.37 10.41 -20.18
CA LEU A 101 -18.22 9.98 -20.98
C LEU A 101 -16.92 10.60 -20.46
N THR A 102 -16.97 11.87 -20.03
CA THR A 102 -15.82 12.55 -19.41
C THR A 102 -15.38 11.85 -18.14
N ASP A 103 -16.33 11.46 -17.26
CA ASP A 103 -16.04 10.70 -16.04
C ASP A 103 -15.46 9.31 -16.37
N GLN A 104 -15.99 8.62 -17.40
CA GLN A 104 -15.47 7.31 -17.82
C GLN A 104 -14.01 7.40 -18.30
N LYS A 105 -13.70 8.42 -19.14
CA LYS A 105 -12.33 8.70 -19.61
C LYS A 105 -11.39 9.00 -18.44
N LEU A 106 -11.84 9.84 -17.49
CA LEU A 106 -11.07 10.20 -16.30
C LEU A 106 -10.74 8.95 -15.48
N VAL A 107 -11.75 8.11 -15.22
CA VAL A 107 -11.58 6.87 -14.45
C VAL A 107 -10.61 5.92 -15.15
N MET A 108 -10.74 5.73 -16.47
CA MET A 108 -9.79 4.87 -17.20
C MET A 108 -8.35 5.37 -17.10
N ALA A 109 -8.14 6.69 -17.22
CA ALA A 109 -6.81 7.28 -17.06
C ALA A 109 -6.28 7.12 -15.63
N HIS A 110 -7.15 7.28 -14.63
CA HIS A 110 -6.83 7.11 -13.22
C HIS A 110 -6.43 5.66 -12.89
N VAL A 111 -7.19 4.70 -13.39
CA VAL A 111 -6.91 3.26 -13.26
C VAL A 111 -5.57 2.87 -13.90
N CYS A 112 -5.20 3.44 -15.06
CA CYS A 112 -3.89 3.19 -15.65
C CYS A 112 -2.75 3.55 -14.70
N ALA A 113 -2.88 4.65 -13.97
CA ALA A 113 -1.87 5.08 -13.02
C ALA A 113 -1.88 4.26 -11.73
N HIS A 114 -3.05 3.87 -11.20
CA HIS A 114 -3.12 2.94 -10.09
C HIS A 114 -2.48 1.59 -10.42
N ASN A 115 -2.77 1.05 -11.59
CA ASN A 115 -2.21 -0.22 -12.03
C ASN A 115 -0.68 -0.13 -12.25
N ASP A 116 -0.18 0.99 -12.78
CA ASP A 116 1.25 1.27 -12.82
C ASP A 116 1.87 1.31 -11.43
N PHE A 117 1.21 1.94 -10.46
CA PHE A 117 1.65 1.99 -9.07
C PHE A 117 1.68 0.59 -8.45
N PHE A 118 0.62 -0.19 -8.58
CA PHE A 118 0.53 -1.57 -8.09
C PHE A 118 1.65 -2.45 -8.64
N LYS A 119 1.92 -2.35 -9.94
CA LYS A 119 2.95 -3.16 -10.59
C LYS A 119 4.36 -2.83 -10.11
N ASN A 120 4.63 -1.57 -9.80
CA ASN A 120 6.00 -1.09 -9.68
C ASN A 120 6.42 -0.69 -8.26
N ASN A 121 5.49 -0.34 -7.37
CA ASN A 121 5.83 -0.02 -6.00
C ASN A 121 6.28 -1.26 -5.22
N PHE A 122 7.33 -1.11 -4.41
CA PHE A 122 7.94 -2.22 -3.67
C PHE A 122 6.98 -2.87 -2.66
N ALA A 123 6.10 -2.09 -1.99
CA ALA A 123 5.17 -2.62 -1.01
C ALA A 123 4.15 -3.60 -1.64
N PHE A 124 3.69 -3.29 -2.86
CA PHE A 124 2.83 -4.19 -3.62
C PHE A 124 3.56 -5.42 -4.14
N LYS A 125 4.84 -5.30 -4.51
CA LYS A 125 5.65 -6.46 -4.93
C LYS A 125 5.87 -7.48 -3.81
N LEU A 126 5.83 -7.05 -2.56
CA LEU A 126 5.91 -7.96 -1.41
C LEU A 126 4.68 -8.87 -1.29
N THR A 127 3.54 -8.45 -1.82
CA THR A 127 2.30 -9.24 -1.83
C THR A 127 2.17 -10.12 -3.08
N ASP A 128 3.14 -10.10 -4.00
CA ASP A 128 3.16 -11.00 -5.14
C ASP A 128 3.21 -12.45 -4.65
N GLN A 129 2.18 -13.20 -5.02
CA GLN A 129 2.05 -14.61 -4.65
C GLN A 129 3.04 -15.45 -5.45
N ASP A 130 4.27 -15.50 -5.03
CA ASP A 130 5.23 -16.50 -5.47
C ASP A 130 4.94 -17.80 -4.72
N ARG A 131 3.78 -18.41 -5.00
CA ARG A 131 3.48 -19.73 -4.48
C ARG A 131 4.38 -20.74 -5.19
N ARG A 132 5.49 -21.10 -4.54
CA ARG A 132 6.07 -22.42 -4.80
C ARG A 132 5.05 -23.45 -4.34
N PRO A 133 4.63 -24.41 -5.16
CA PRO A 133 3.84 -25.52 -4.66
C PRO A 133 4.62 -26.20 -3.53
N PRO A 134 3.98 -26.58 -2.44
CA PRO A 134 4.63 -27.40 -1.42
C PRO A 134 4.99 -28.76 -2.06
N GLY A 135 6.26 -29.04 -2.21
CA GLY A 135 6.77 -30.25 -2.85
C GLY A 135 7.56 -29.91 -4.12
N GLY A 136 8.85 -29.70 -3.93
CA GLY A 136 9.80 -29.31 -4.97
C GLY A 136 9.75 -30.20 -6.21
N ALA A 137 9.51 -29.53 -7.32
CA ALA A 137 10.07 -29.95 -8.59
C ALA A 137 11.13 -28.89 -8.94
N GLU A 138 12.39 -29.23 -8.73
CA GLU A 138 13.57 -28.39 -8.99
C GLU A 138 13.87 -28.19 -10.47
N ASP A 139 13.00 -28.59 -11.39
CA ASP A 139 13.31 -28.72 -12.82
C ASP A 139 12.52 -27.83 -13.77
N LEU A 140 12.35 -26.56 -13.44
CA LEU A 140 12.14 -25.56 -14.47
C LEU A 140 12.89 -24.28 -14.10
N VAL A 141 14.12 -24.18 -14.58
CA VAL A 141 14.94 -22.97 -14.55
C VAL A 141 14.32 -21.93 -15.47
N VAL A 142 13.21 -21.33 -15.04
CA VAL A 142 12.75 -20.09 -15.64
C VAL A 142 13.51 -18.97 -14.92
N SER A 143 14.32 -18.26 -15.70
CA SER A 143 15.10 -17.14 -15.21
C SER A 143 14.22 -16.18 -14.37
N ARG A 144 14.71 -15.73 -13.22
CA ARG A 144 14.03 -14.79 -12.31
C ARG A 144 13.53 -13.53 -13.03
N LYS A 145 14.11 -13.18 -14.18
CA LYS A 145 13.75 -12.02 -15.01
C LYS A 145 12.49 -12.22 -15.86
N ASP A 146 12.08 -13.47 -16.10
CA ASP A 146 10.98 -13.80 -17.02
C ASP A 146 9.69 -14.23 -16.27
N ARG A 147 9.69 -14.17 -14.93
CA ARG A 147 8.50 -14.51 -14.14
C ARG A 147 7.55 -13.33 -14.11
N VAL A 148 6.44 -13.45 -14.82
CA VAL A 148 5.30 -12.54 -14.68
C VAL A 148 4.71 -12.75 -13.29
N PRO A 149 4.59 -11.71 -12.45
CA PRO A 149 3.98 -11.82 -11.12
C PRO A 149 2.57 -12.40 -11.25
N MET A 150 2.31 -13.54 -10.60
CA MET A 150 0.95 -14.11 -10.59
C MET A 150 0.19 -13.50 -9.44
N ARG A 151 -0.64 -12.48 -9.73
CA ARG A 151 -1.58 -11.87 -8.77
C ARG A 151 -2.97 -12.38 -9.07
N LYS A 152 -3.38 -13.43 -8.37
CA LYS A 152 -4.71 -14.05 -8.52
C LYS A 152 -5.60 -13.79 -7.30
N TRP A 153 -5.62 -12.55 -6.86
CA TRP A 153 -6.34 -12.20 -5.64
C TRP A 153 -7.84 -12.42 -5.74
N ILE A 154 -8.46 -12.21 -6.90
CA ILE A 154 -9.88 -12.50 -7.12
C ILE A 154 -10.18 -13.99 -6.87
N ASP A 155 -9.38 -14.89 -7.44
CA ASP A 155 -9.53 -16.33 -7.23
C ASP A 155 -9.24 -16.71 -5.77
N THR A 156 -8.25 -16.06 -5.14
CA THR A 156 -7.89 -16.31 -3.75
C THR A 156 -9.03 -15.94 -2.82
N PHE A 157 -9.64 -14.77 -2.96
CA PHE A 157 -10.78 -14.35 -2.15
C PHE A 157 -12.02 -15.21 -2.39
N ALA A 158 -12.26 -15.65 -3.63
CA ALA A 158 -13.32 -16.61 -3.92
C ALA A 158 -13.09 -17.96 -3.21
N ASN A 159 -11.85 -18.46 -3.21
CA ASN A 159 -11.48 -19.67 -2.48
C ASN A 159 -11.64 -19.50 -0.96
N HIS A 160 -11.26 -18.34 -0.39
CA HIS A 160 -11.50 -18.01 1.01
C HIS A 160 -12.98 -18.06 1.34
N GLY A 161 -13.82 -17.44 0.50
CA GLY A 161 -15.29 -17.53 0.64
C GLY A 161 -15.80 -18.98 0.65
N ALA A 162 -15.28 -19.84 -0.20
CA ALA A 162 -15.65 -21.24 -0.25
C ALA A 162 -15.16 -22.05 0.97
N ARG A 163 -13.93 -21.75 1.47
CA ARG A 163 -13.37 -22.36 2.70
C ARG A 163 -14.25 -22.02 3.90
N VAL A 164 -14.56 -20.74 4.11
CA VAL A 164 -15.38 -20.29 5.25
C VAL A 164 -16.79 -20.85 5.19
N ARG A 165 -17.45 -20.90 3.99
CA ARG A 165 -18.79 -21.50 3.86
C ARG A 165 -18.82 -22.96 4.32
N ARG A 166 -17.79 -23.75 4.02
CA ARG A 166 -17.69 -25.14 4.53
C ARG A 166 -17.59 -25.21 6.05
N HIS A 167 -16.99 -24.23 6.71
CA HIS A 167 -16.95 -24.15 8.16
C HIS A 167 -18.31 -23.72 8.73
N VAL A 168 -19.00 -22.76 8.07
CA VAL A 168 -20.39 -22.39 8.44
C VAL A 168 -21.34 -23.58 8.40
N GLU A 169 -21.23 -24.44 7.38
CA GLU A 169 -22.05 -25.66 7.28
C GLU A 169 -21.81 -26.65 8.44
N ARG A 170 -20.62 -26.66 9.04
CA ARG A 170 -20.23 -27.60 10.10
C ARG A 170 -20.42 -27.04 11.50
N GLN A 171 -20.09 -25.78 11.72
CA GLN A 171 -20.06 -25.13 13.04
C GLN A 171 -21.25 -24.19 13.27
N GLY A 172 -21.97 -23.85 12.21
CA GLY A 172 -23.04 -22.83 12.25
C GLY A 172 -22.50 -21.42 12.06
N ILE A 173 -23.38 -20.54 11.58
CA ILE A 173 -23.02 -19.17 11.18
C ILE A 173 -22.55 -18.32 12.37
N ASN A 174 -23.22 -18.43 13.53
CA ASN A 174 -22.93 -17.59 14.69
C ASN A 174 -21.52 -17.80 15.23
N ALA A 175 -21.07 -19.05 15.37
CA ALA A 175 -19.73 -19.35 15.85
C ALA A 175 -18.63 -18.86 14.90
N ILE A 176 -18.90 -18.96 13.60
CA ILE A 176 -17.94 -18.53 12.57
C ILE A 176 -17.88 -16.98 12.52
N GLU A 177 -19.02 -16.28 12.57
CA GLU A 177 -19.04 -14.81 12.58
C GLU A 177 -18.35 -14.23 13.82
N GLU A 178 -18.63 -14.77 15.01
CA GLU A 178 -18.00 -14.35 16.26
C GLU A 178 -16.47 -14.52 16.21
N PHE A 179 -16.01 -15.66 15.67
CA PHE A 179 -14.57 -15.89 15.54
C PHE A 179 -13.92 -14.99 14.48
N ILE A 180 -14.62 -14.74 13.34
CA ILE A 180 -14.15 -13.79 12.32
C ILE A 180 -14.06 -12.38 12.90
N ASP A 181 -15.07 -11.92 13.67
CA ASP A 181 -15.02 -10.61 14.33
C ASP A 181 -13.81 -10.48 15.25
N THR A 182 -13.52 -11.55 16.01
CA THR A 182 -12.32 -11.62 16.86
C THR A 182 -11.03 -11.49 16.03
N CYS A 183 -10.91 -12.22 14.92
CA CYS A 183 -9.75 -12.14 14.03
C CYS A 183 -9.60 -10.76 13.38
N LEU A 184 -10.72 -10.16 12.91
CA LEU A 184 -10.73 -8.84 12.28
C LEU A 184 -10.34 -7.72 13.26
N SER A 185 -10.59 -7.89 14.56
CA SER A 185 -10.12 -6.93 15.57
C SER A 185 -8.58 -6.85 15.66
N LEU A 186 -7.88 -7.86 15.15
CA LEU A 186 -6.43 -7.98 15.15
C LEU A 186 -5.81 -7.81 13.75
N GLU A 187 -6.60 -7.57 12.70
CA GLU A 187 -6.14 -7.55 11.30
C GLU A 187 -5.00 -6.57 11.03
N ASN A 188 -4.93 -5.48 11.81
CA ASN A 188 -3.87 -4.47 11.70
C ASN A 188 -2.55 -4.87 12.38
N LEU A 189 -2.54 -5.95 13.17
CA LEU A 189 -1.38 -6.40 13.93
C LEU A 189 -0.54 -7.41 13.13
N ILE A 190 -0.29 -7.10 11.87
CA ILE A 190 0.59 -7.84 10.98
C ILE A 190 1.91 -7.09 10.77
N ALA A 191 2.99 -7.81 10.53
CA ALA A 191 4.26 -7.22 10.13
C ALA A 191 4.38 -7.13 8.61
N PRO A 192 5.18 -6.19 8.08
CA PRO A 192 5.57 -6.23 6.68
C PRO A 192 6.08 -7.64 6.32
N PRO A 193 5.79 -8.14 5.11
CA PRO A 193 6.23 -9.48 4.71
C PRO A 193 7.72 -9.70 4.97
N ALA A 194 8.07 -10.72 5.72
CA ALA A 194 9.42 -10.99 6.22
C ALA A 194 10.51 -11.10 5.14
N ARG A 195 10.12 -11.28 3.87
CA ARG A 195 11.04 -11.26 2.72
C ARG A 195 11.93 -10.02 2.61
N MET A 196 11.56 -8.90 3.28
CA MET A 196 12.43 -7.73 3.39
C MET A 196 13.53 -7.88 4.44
N LEU A 197 13.33 -8.73 5.43
CA LEU A 197 14.26 -8.94 6.54
C LEU A 197 15.18 -10.14 6.32
N GLU A 198 14.75 -11.12 5.52
CA GLU A 198 15.51 -12.34 5.22
C GLU A 198 16.79 -12.12 4.42
N GLY A 199 16.98 -10.95 3.80
CA GLY A 199 18.27 -10.56 3.19
C GLY A 199 19.36 -10.19 4.19
N ARG A 200 19.09 -10.20 5.51
CA ARG A 200 20.05 -9.84 6.57
C ARG A 200 20.16 -10.85 7.72
N SER A 201 19.35 -11.87 7.74
CA SER A 201 19.51 -12.99 8.67
C SER A 201 19.79 -14.22 7.82
N GLU A 202 21.03 -14.64 7.77
CA GLU A 202 21.36 -16.01 7.41
C GLU A 202 20.52 -16.88 8.35
N ALA A 203 19.53 -17.59 7.80
CA ALA A 203 18.79 -18.59 8.53
C ALA A 203 19.84 -19.56 9.09
N ARG A 204 20.02 -19.58 10.40
CA ARG A 204 20.76 -20.67 11.03
C ARG A 204 20.05 -21.96 10.60
N PRO A 205 20.76 -22.93 10.03
CA PRO A 205 20.17 -24.22 9.72
C PRO A 205 19.59 -24.78 11.01
N GLU A 206 18.30 -25.14 10.98
CA GLU A 206 17.67 -25.91 12.03
C GLU A 206 18.42 -27.28 12.08
N GLY A 207 19.22 -27.49 13.11
CA GLY A 207 19.72 -28.85 13.36
C GLY A 207 21.15 -29.02 13.86
N GLU A 208 21.85 -27.97 14.24
CA GLU A 208 23.10 -28.17 14.96
C GLU A 208 23.00 -27.51 16.34
N ASP A 209 22.87 -28.36 17.36
CA ASP A 209 23.19 -28.06 18.76
C ASP A 209 24.70 -27.80 18.86
N GLU A 210 25.19 -26.76 18.19
CA GLU A 210 26.53 -26.28 18.44
C GLU A 210 26.54 -25.64 19.82
N THR A 211 27.19 -26.34 20.75
CA THR A 211 27.60 -25.75 22.03
C THR A 211 28.38 -24.47 21.68
N PRO A 212 27.92 -23.28 22.09
CA PRO A 212 28.58 -22.04 21.72
C PRO A 212 30.02 -22.04 22.21
N GLU A 213 30.96 -22.16 21.28
CA GLU A 213 32.37 -22.09 21.58
C GLU A 213 32.80 -20.66 21.88
N VAL A 214 33.67 -20.52 22.88
CA VAL A 214 34.24 -19.22 23.23
C VAL A 214 35.08 -18.73 22.05
N HIS A 215 34.75 -17.56 21.52
CA HIS A 215 35.46 -16.97 20.39
C HIS A 215 36.91 -16.73 20.76
N ARG A 216 37.84 -17.46 20.11
CA ARG A 216 39.28 -17.33 20.28
C ARG A 216 39.90 -16.63 19.05
N PHE A 217 40.65 -15.58 19.27
CA PHE A 217 41.37 -14.93 18.16
C PHE A 217 42.43 -15.88 17.62
N GLN A 218 42.49 -16.05 16.31
CA GLN A 218 43.58 -16.81 15.68
C GLN A 218 44.93 -16.11 15.91
N ALA A 219 45.85 -16.79 16.57
CA ALA A 219 47.13 -16.27 16.91
C ALA A 219 48.25 -17.29 16.68
N SER A 220 49.46 -16.83 16.35
CA SER A 220 50.63 -17.69 16.40
C SER A 220 50.93 -18.09 17.84
N SER A 221 51.44 -19.29 18.07
CA SER A 221 51.63 -19.87 19.40
C SER A 221 52.33 -18.97 20.42
N TYR A 222 53.26 -18.12 19.98
CA TYR A 222 53.98 -17.18 20.83
C TYR A 222 53.19 -15.90 21.20
N MET A 223 52.10 -15.60 20.49
CA MET A 223 51.24 -14.43 20.71
C MET A 223 49.92 -14.81 21.36
N ASP A 224 49.60 -16.07 21.46
CA ASP A 224 48.30 -16.55 21.89
C ASP A 224 47.95 -16.08 23.31
N SER A 225 48.88 -16.17 24.26
CA SER A 225 48.66 -15.70 25.63
C SER A 225 48.46 -14.16 25.73
N PHE A 226 48.89 -13.39 24.71
CA PHE A 226 48.71 -11.95 24.66
C PHE A 226 47.38 -11.58 24.01
N LEU A 227 46.98 -12.28 22.94
CA LEU A 227 45.74 -12.02 22.21
C LEU A 227 44.54 -12.67 22.85
N ASN A 228 44.70 -13.80 23.53
CA ASN A 228 43.72 -14.57 24.27
C ASN A 228 44.08 -14.71 25.74
N PRO A 229 44.24 -13.62 26.53
CA PRO A 229 44.57 -13.73 27.94
C PRO A 229 43.55 -14.62 28.69
N GLU A 230 44.01 -15.41 29.65
CA GLU A 230 43.17 -16.36 30.41
C GLU A 230 41.99 -15.64 31.10
N ALA A 231 42.22 -14.45 31.64
CA ALA A 231 41.17 -13.59 32.21
C ALA A 231 40.09 -13.17 31.21
N TYR A 232 40.47 -12.92 29.95
CA TYR A 232 39.51 -12.61 28.89
C TYR A 232 38.68 -13.85 28.50
N MET A 233 39.34 -14.98 28.34
CA MET A 233 38.65 -16.26 28.03
C MET A 233 37.68 -16.68 29.12
N ASP A 234 38.06 -16.50 30.37
CA ASP A 234 37.19 -16.79 31.51
C ASP A 234 36.02 -15.82 31.61
N ALA A 235 36.21 -14.55 31.34
CA ALA A 235 35.12 -13.57 31.25
C ALA A 235 34.14 -13.88 30.12
N GLN A 236 34.60 -14.37 28.98
CA GLN A 236 33.77 -14.83 27.86
C GLN A 236 32.98 -16.09 28.25
N ARG A 237 33.62 -17.09 28.94
CA ARG A 237 32.93 -18.28 29.46
C ARG A 237 31.83 -17.90 30.43
N GLN A 238 32.12 -17.02 31.39
CA GLN A 238 31.12 -16.57 32.37
C GLN A 238 29.96 -15.83 31.71
N LYS A 239 30.21 -15.01 30.66
CA LYS A 239 29.16 -14.40 29.87
C LYS A 239 28.27 -15.44 29.17
N LEU A 240 28.86 -16.41 28.51
CA LEU A 240 28.17 -17.51 27.84
C LEU A 240 27.32 -18.32 28.82
N GLU A 241 27.88 -18.68 29.98
CA GLU A 241 27.11 -19.37 31.01
C GLU A 241 25.98 -18.53 31.60
N ALA A 242 26.18 -17.23 31.76
CA ALA A 242 25.14 -16.31 32.21
C ALA A 242 24.03 -16.15 31.15
N GLU A 243 24.36 -16.14 29.88
CA GLU A 243 23.41 -16.11 28.76
C GLU A 243 22.62 -17.42 28.66
N GLN A 244 23.27 -18.59 28.85
CA GLN A 244 22.61 -19.89 28.89
C GLN A 244 21.66 -20.04 30.10
N LYS A 245 21.97 -19.42 31.23
CA LYS A 245 21.14 -19.43 32.45
C LYS A 245 19.99 -18.43 32.40
N ARG A 246 19.98 -17.50 31.44
CA ARG A 246 18.83 -16.59 31.26
C ARG A 246 17.63 -17.39 30.76
N PRO A 247 16.45 -17.25 31.39
CA PRO A 247 15.24 -17.87 30.86
C PRO A 247 15.06 -17.45 29.41
N ARG A 248 15.01 -18.43 28.50
CA ARG A 248 14.78 -18.17 27.07
C ARG A 248 13.50 -17.36 26.95
N LYS A 249 13.61 -16.17 26.35
CA LYS A 249 12.44 -15.35 26.08
C LYS A 249 11.56 -16.07 25.08
N PHE A 250 10.28 -16.15 25.37
CA PHE A 250 9.31 -16.69 24.43
C PHE A 250 8.50 -15.52 23.82
N PRO A 251 8.36 -15.45 22.50
CA PRO A 251 9.08 -16.24 21.49
C PRO A 251 10.58 -15.91 21.43
N GLU A 252 11.42 -16.81 20.94
CA GLU A 252 12.89 -16.61 20.84
C GLU A 252 13.25 -15.39 20.01
N GLN A 253 12.46 -15.11 18.98
CA GLN A 253 12.56 -13.90 18.17
C GLN A 253 11.26 -13.09 18.32
N PRO A 254 11.34 -11.83 18.77
CA PRO A 254 10.16 -10.99 18.86
C PRO A 254 9.57 -10.78 17.45
N THR A 255 8.30 -11.14 17.29
CA THR A 255 7.55 -10.89 16.05
C THR A 255 6.56 -9.76 16.28
N ARG A 256 6.39 -8.92 15.26
CA ARG A 256 5.32 -7.91 15.23
C ARG A 256 4.03 -8.45 14.60
N ASP A 257 4.10 -9.62 13.96
CA ASP A 257 2.96 -10.29 13.34
C ASP A 257 2.22 -11.12 14.39
N VAL A 258 1.27 -10.49 15.06
CA VAL A 258 0.48 -11.14 16.12
C VAL A 258 -0.39 -12.27 15.55
N LEU A 259 -0.95 -12.08 14.34
CA LEU A 259 -1.76 -13.13 13.71
C LEU A 259 -0.91 -14.39 13.42
N ARG A 260 0.32 -14.20 12.97
CA ARG A 260 1.27 -15.32 12.78
C ARG A 260 1.60 -16.00 14.11
N PHE A 261 1.89 -15.22 15.14
CA PHE A 261 2.16 -15.75 16.47
C PHE A 261 1.01 -16.62 16.99
N LEU A 262 -0.24 -16.16 16.81
CA LEU A 262 -1.43 -16.92 17.19
C LEU A 262 -1.58 -18.20 16.37
N LEU A 263 -1.32 -18.16 15.06
CA LEU A 263 -1.34 -19.35 14.20
C LEU A 263 -0.33 -20.42 14.64
N GLU A 264 0.85 -20.02 15.11
CA GLU A 264 1.93 -20.92 15.50
C GLU A 264 1.76 -21.48 16.93
N HIS A 265 1.20 -20.68 17.86
CA HIS A 265 1.28 -20.95 19.28
C HIS A 265 -0.06 -21.04 20.02
N ALA A 266 -1.16 -20.50 19.48
CA ALA A 266 -2.45 -20.55 20.15
C ALA A 266 -3.09 -21.93 20.04
N PRO A 267 -3.84 -22.39 21.06
CA PRO A 267 -4.54 -23.68 21.07
C PRO A 267 -5.82 -23.62 20.22
N LEU A 268 -5.66 -23.36 18.92
CA LEU A 268 -6.74 -23.21 17.97
C LEU A 268 -7.21 -24.59 17.46
N GLU A 269 -8.52 -24.74 17.28
CA GLU A 269 -9.09 -25.83 16.50
C GLU A 269 -8.73 -25.69 15.01
N ARG A 270 -8.90 -26.77 14.24
CA ARG A 270 -8.53 -26.76 12.81
C ARG A 270 -9.30 -25.71 11.99
N TRP A 271 -10.58 -25.52 12.29
CA TRP A 271 -11.41 -24.55 11.60
C TRP A 271 -11.06 -23.10 12.00
N GLU A 272 -10.72 -22.86 13.27
CA GLU A 272 -10.27 -21.55 13.77
C GLU A 272 -8.94 -21.15 13.13
N ARG A 273 -8.00 -22.10 13.07
CA ARG A 273 -6.72 -21.88 12.39
C ARG A 273 -6.89 -21.55 10.92
N ASP A 274 -7.79 -22.24 10.20
CA ASP A 274 -8.07 -22.03 8.80
C ASP A 274 -8.69 -20.61 8.55
N ILE A 275 -9.60 -20.17 9.41
CA ILE A 275 -10.20 -18.82 9.34
C ILE A 275 -9.17 -17.73 9.68
N LEU A 276 -8.36 -17.92 10.71
CA LEU A 276 -7.32 -16.96 11.09
C LEU A 276 -6.28 -16.80 9.98
N GLU A 277 -5.91 -17.90 9.30
CA GLU A 277 -5.04 -17.85 8.12
C GLU A 277 -5.67 -17.03 6.97
N VAL A 278 -6.96 -17.26 6.69
CA VAL A 278 -7.72 -16.48 5.69
C VAL A 278 -7.69 -14.99 6.03
N VAL A 279 -8.01 -14.60 7.25
CA VAL A 279 -8.02 -13.17 7.66
C VAL A 279 -6.61 -12.58 7.53
N ARG A 280 -5.58 -13.32 7.92
CA ARG A 280 -4.19 -12.87 7.79
C ARG A 280 -3.77 -12.69 6.33
N GLU A 281 -4.10 -13.64 5.43
CA GLU A 281 -3.79 -13.51 4.00
C GLU A 281 -4.51 -12.28 3.39
N GLU A 282 -5.76 -12.02 3.76
CA GLU A 282 -6.51 -10.85 3.31
C GLU A 282 -5.94 -9.54 3.85
N ALA A 283 -5.52 -9.51 5.11
CA ALA A 283 -4.84 -8.35 5.70
C ALA A 283 -3.55 -7.99 4.92
N TYR A 284 -2.79 -8.98 4.45
CA TYR A 284 -1.61 -8.74 3.60
C TYR A 284 -1.96 -8.17 2.23
N TYR A 285 -3.12 -8.50 1.66
CA TYR A 285 -3.58 -7.87 0.43
C TYR A 285 -3.84 -6.37 0.61
N PHE A 286 -4.46 -5.98 1.72
CA PHE A 286 -4.80 -4.59 2.00
C PHE A 286 -3.65 -3.77 2.59
N TRP A 287 -2.64 -4.43 3.15
CA TRP A 287 -1.51 -3.76 3.79
C TRP A 287 -0.82 -2.71 2.90
N PRO A 288 -0.39 -2.99 1.65
CA PRO A 288 0.27 -1.99 0.81
C PRO A 288 -0.64 -0.83 0.44
N GLN A 289 -1.95 -1.05 0.33
CA GLN A 289 -2.93 0.01 0.05
C GLN A 289 -2.99 1.01 1.22
N GLY A 290 -3.00 0.51 2.46
CA GLY A 290 -2.93 1.33 3.66
C GLY A 290 -1.63 2.12 3.80
N GLN A 291 -0.49 1.50 3.41
CA GLN A 291 0.83 2.10 3.52
C GLN A 291 1.16 3.14 2.44
N THR A 292 0.37 3.21 1.37
CA THR A 292 0.69 4.05 0.19
C THR A 292 -0.51 4.85 -0.32
N LYS A 293 -1.49 5.11 0.53
CA LYS A 293 -2.73 5.78 0.11
C LYS A 293 -2.48 7.17 -0.50
N ILE A 294 -1.66 7.99 0.16
CA ILE A 294 -1.33 9.35 -0.31
C ILE A 294 -0.56 9.29 -1.63
N MET A 295 0.44 8.42 -1.70
CA MET A 295 1.24 8.25 -2.90
C MET A 295 0.44 7.72 -4.07
N ASN A 296 -0.37 6.67 -3.84
CA ASN A 296 -1.14 5.99 -4.87
C ASN A 296 -2.22 6.90 -5.46
N GLU A 297 -2.99 7.59 -4.60
CA GLU A 297 -4.00 8.56 -5.04
C GLU A 297 -3.37 9.80 -5.69
N GLY A 298 -2.25 10.26 -5.14
CA GLY A 298 -1.48 11.36 -5.72
C GLY A 298 -0.91 11.02 -7.09
N TRP A 299 -0.35 9.82 -7.26
CA TRP A 299 0.15 9.30 -8.53
C TRP A 299 -0.94 9.19 -9.58
N ALA A 300 -2.08 8.63 -9.20
CA ALA A 300 -3.23 8.50 -10.07
C ALA A 300 -3.80 9.88 -10.48
N SER A 301 -3.89 10.82 -9.54
CA SER A 301 -4.34 12.19 -9.82
C SER A 301 -3.36 12.97 -10.69
N TYR A 302 -2.06 12.78 -10.50
CA TYR A 302 -1.02 13.41 -11.31
C TYR A 302 -1.11 12.96 -12.78
N TRP A 303 -1.20 11.65 -13.02
CA TRP A 303 -1.19 11.09 -14.37
C TRP A 303 -2.54 11.23 -15.08
N HIS A 304 -3.68 11.05 -14.38
CA HIS A 304 -4.96 11.28 -15.03
C HIS A 304 -5.09 12.74 -15.49
N SER A 305 -4.59 13.66 -14.68
CA SER A 305 -4.58 15.08 -15.04
C SER A 305 -3.81 15.34 -16.35
N LYS A 306 -2.61 14.77 -16.48
CA LYS A 306 -1.82 14.87 -17.72
C LYS A 306 -2.50 14.19 -18.90
N ILE A 307 -2.97 12.94 -18.74
CA ILE A 307 -3.62 12.18 -19.82
C ILE A 307 -4.88 12.89 -20.30
N MET A 308 -5.70 13.40 -19.39
CA MET A 308 -6.92 14.10 -19.75
C MET A 308 -6.63 15.40 -20.47
N THR A 309 -5.81 16.27 -19.92
CA THR A 309 -5.54 17.61 -20.49
C THR A 309 -4.72 17.58 -21.77
N GLU A 310 -3.81 16.62 -21.93
CA GLU A 310 -2.95 16.52 -23.11
C GLU A 310 -3.60 15.75 -24.26
N TYR A 311 -4.57 14.89 -23.98
CA TYR A 311 -5.04 13.94 -25.00
C TYR A 311 -6.53 13.62 -24.99
N ALA A 312 -7.13 13.32 -23.84
CA ALA A 312 -8.44 12.66 -23.81
C ALA A 312 -9.64 13.61 -23.82
N LEU A 313 -9.45 14.91 -23.47
CA LEU A 313 -10.52 15.88 -23.41
C LEU A 313 -10.81 16.52 -24.77
N ASP A 314 -12.10 16.56 -25.12
CA ASP A 314 -12.60 17.45 -26.15
C ASP A 314 -12.95 18.82 -25.56
N GLY A 315 -13.00 19.86 -26.42
CA GLY A 315 -13.19 21.23 -25.94
C GLY A 315 -14.44 21.49 -25.10
N ASN A 316 -15.50 20.73 -25.36
CA ASN A 316 -16.77 20.78 -24.61
C ASN A 316 -16.75 20.02 -23.26
N GLU A 317 -15.75 19.22 -23.02
CA GLU A 317 -15.61 18.41 -21.79
C GLU A 317 -14.73 19.10 -20.73
N ILE A 318 -14.04 20.18 -21.07
CA ILE A 318 -13.06 20.84 -20.19
C ILE A 318 -13.70 21.34 -18.90
N ILE A 319 -14.91 21.89 -18.97
CA ILE A 319 -15.60 22.45 -17.79
C ILE A 319 -16.00 21.32 -16.85
N ASP A 320 -16.61 20.27 -17.37
CA ASP A 320 -17.05 19.11 -16.57
C ASP A 320 -15.84 18.45 -15.88
N TYR A 321 -14.75 18.29 -16.62
CA TYR A 321 -13.50 17.79 -16.07
C TYR A 321 -12.94 18.70 -14.96
N ALA A 322 -12.91 20.01 -15.19
CA ALA A 322 -12.38 20.97 -14.22
C ALA A 322 -13.17 20.94 -12.91
N GLU A 323 -14.51 20.88 -12.98
CA GLU A 323 -15.38 20.77 -11.81
C GLU A 323 -15.14 19.47 -11.04
N ARG A 324 -15.02 18.33 -11.75
CA ARG A 324 -14.70 17.04 -11.14
C ARG A 324 -13.36 17.04 -10.44
N ASN A 325 -12.32 17.47 -11.16
CA ASN A 325 -10.97 17.51 -10.60
C ASN A 325 -10.89 18.45 -9.38
N ALA A 326 -11.54 19.60 -9.43
CA ALA A 326 -11.63 20.52 -8.30
C ALA A 326 -12.36 19.90 -7.10
N SER A 327 -13.44 19.16 -7.33
CA SER A 327 -14.19 18.46 -6.28
C SER A 327 -13.32 17.39 -5.57
N VAL A 328 -12.58 16.58 -6.33
CA VAL A 328 -11.68 15.55 -5.77
C VAL A 328 -10.56 16.16 -4.94
N LEU A 329 -9.99 17.28 -5.40
CA LEU A 329 -8.90 17.99 -4.73
C LEU A 329 -9.35 18.97 -3.64
N ALA A 330 -10.67 19.12 -3.42
CA ALA A 330 -11.21 20.02 -2.41
C ALA A 330 -10.77 19.64 -1.01
N THR A 331 -10.47 20.66 -0.19
CA THR A 331 -10.10 20.48 1.21
C THR A 331 -11.17 21.08 2.12
N ASN A 332 -11.71 20.26 3.01
CA ASN A 332 -12.73 20.68 3.99
C ASN A 332 -12.12 21.26 5.28
N GLY A 333 -10.93 21.85 5.24
CA GLY A 333 -10.26 22.52 6.35
C GLY A 333 -9.92 21.68 7.60
N ARG A 334 -10.53 20.50 7.76
CA ARG A 334 -10.35 19.63 8.93
C ARG A 334 -9.55 18.36 8.64
N ASN A 335 -9.72 17.81 7.45
CA ASN A 335 -9.10 16.56 7.06
C ASN A 335 -8.07 16.78 5.98
N LEU A 336 -6.95 16.07 6.11
CA LEU A 336 -5.95 15.99 5.06
C LEU A 336 -6.56 15.26 3.86
N ASN A 337 -6.57 15.92 2.70
CA ASN A 337 -6.98 15.27 1.46
C ASN A 337 -5.77 14.52 0.86
N PRO A 338 -5.76 13.18 0.83
CA PRO A 338 -4.64 12.40 0.33
C PRO A 338 -4.37 12.65 -1.16
N TYR A 339 -5.41 12.84 -1.96
CA TYR A 339 -5.31 13.15 -3.39
C TYR A 339 -4.53 14.46 -3.60
N LYS A 340 -4.96 15.53 -2.92
CA LYS A 340 -4.32 16.85 -3.03
C LYS A 340 -2.89 16.82 -2.53
N LEU A 341 -2.66 16.27 -1.33
CA LEU A 341 -1.31 16.22 -0.77
C LEU A 341 -0.37 15.44 -1.68
N GLY A 342 -0.82 14.27 -2.15
CA GLY A 342 -0.02 13.41 -3.01
C GLY A 342 0.34 14.07 -4.34
N VAL A 343 -0.66 14.60 -5.07
CA VAL A 343 -0.41 15.23 -6.38
C VAL A 343 0.48 16.44 -6.29
N GLU A 344 0.25 17.32 -5.29
CA GLU A 344 1.07 18.52 -5.14
C GLU A 344 2.51 18.18 -4.70
N LEU A 345 2.69 17.14 -3.88
CA LEU A 345 4.03 16.71 -3.49
C LEU A 345 4.79 16.08 -4.67
N TYR A 346 4.13 15.30 -5.54
CA TYR A 346 4.76 14.82 -6.78
C TYR A 346 5.16 15.96 -7.71
N ARG A 347 4.30 16.98 -7.89
CA ARG A 347 4.62 18.20 -8.68
C ARG A 347 5.81 18.95 -8.10
N HIS A 348 5.83 19.10 -6.78
CA HIS A 348 6.94 19.75 -6.08
C HIS A 348 8.26 19.00 -6.26
N ILE A 349 8.25 17.66 -6.18
CA ILE A 349 9.44 16.84 -6.44
C ILE A 349 9.89 17.01 -7.91
N GLU A 350 8.95 16.91 -8.87
CA GLU A 350 9.28 17.06 -10.28
C GLU A 350 9.96 18.40 -10.53
N GLU A 351 9.35 19.52 -10.08
CA GLU A 351 9.90 20.86 -10.24
C GLU A 351 11.27 21.05 -9.60
N ARG A 352 11.46 20.56 -8.36
CA ARG A 352 12.75 20.66 -7.66
C ARG A 352 13.86 19.94 -8.42
N TRP A 353 13.61 18.72 -8.89
CA TRP A 353 14.61 17.96 -9.63
C TRP A 353 14.86 18.49 -11.03
N ASP A 354 13.86 19.06 -11.68
CA ASP A 354 14.03 19.75 -12.97
C ASP A 354 14.92 20.99 -12.81
N ARG A 355 14.74 21.73 -11.73
CA ARG A 355 15.54 22.93 -11.41
C ARG A 355 16.87 22.64 -10.74
N GLY A 356 17.16 21.40 -10.35
CA GLY A 356 18.38 21.05 -9.63
C GLY A 356 18.40 21.53 -8.18
N GLN A 357 17.26 21.69 -7.53
CA GLN A 357 17.11 22.14 -6.14
C GLN A 357 17.30 20.98 -5.15
N PHE A 358 18.44 20.30 -5.23
CA PHE A 358 18.84 19.19 -4.39
C PHE A 358 20.36 19.06 -4.28
N GLY A 359 20.82 18.30 -3.29
CA GLY A 359 22.23 18.03 -3.06
C GLY A 359 22.98 19.16 -2.35
N LYS A 360 24.29 18.92 -2.14
CA LYS A 360 25.11 19.74 -1.25
C LYS A 360 25.16 21.23 -1.63
N GLU A 361 25.30 21.53 -2.92
CA GLU A 361 25.40 22.93 -3.40
C GLU A 361 24.11 23.71 -3.11
N TRP A 362 22.94 23.08 -3.27
CA TRP A 362 21.65 23.65 -2.93
C TRP A 362 21.48 23.82 -1.41
N GLU A 363 21.86 22.81 -0.64
CA GLU A 363 21.70 22.81 0.83
C GLU A 363 22.61 23.85 1.49
N GLU A 364 23.83 24.03 1.00
CA GLU A 364 24.83 24.99 1.50
C GLU A 364 24.64 26.42 0.95
N CYS A 365 23.66 26.64 0.06
CA CYS A 365 23.39 27.98 -0.46
C CYS A 365 22.68 28.85 0.60
N ASP A 366 23.36 29.82 1.17
CA ASP A 366 22.82 30.73 2.18
C ASP A 366 22.11 31.97 1.59
N SER A 367 22.29 32.25 0.30
CA SER A 367 21.68 33.39 -0.41
C SER A 367 20.21 33.09 -0.74
N LEU A 368 19.30 33.85 -0.16
CA LEU A 368 17.86 33.74 -0.46
C LEU A 368 17.53 34.13 -1.91
N GLU A 369 18.30 35.04 -2.49
CA GLU A 369 18.13 35.49 -3.87
C GLU A 369 18.57 34.41 -4.85
N ASP A 370 19.72 33.77 -4.63
CA ASP A 370 20.22 32.68 -5.44
C ASP A 370 19.32 31.45 -5.35
N ARG A 371 18.84 31.10 -4.14
CA ARG A 371 17.86 30.03 -3.97
C ARG A 371 16.55 30.30 -4.73
N LYS A 372 16.05 31.52 -4.71
CA LYS A 372 14.82 31.88 -5.42
C LYS A 372 14.96 31.78 -6.94
N ASN A 373 16.13 32.11 -7.45
CA ASN A 373 16.46 32.11 -8.88
C ASN A 373 17.11 30.81 -9.35
N TRP A 374 17.28 29.81 -8.46
CA TRP A 374 17.96 28.55 -8.75
C TRP A 374 17.20 27.72 -9.78
N ASP A 375 17.77 27.63 -10.98
CA ASP A 375 17.24 26.82 -12.06
C ASP A 375 18.36 26.35 -13.01
N LEU A 376 18.82 25.12 -12.78
CA LEU A 376 19.87 24.48 -13.58
C LEU A 376 19.30 23.77 -14.82
N ARG A 377 17.97 23.70 -14.96
CA ARG A 377 17.25 23.06 -16.09
C ARG A 377 17.71 21.62 -16.36
N LEU A 378 17.85 20.82 -15.31
CA LEU A 378 18.38 19.46 -15.40
C LEU A 378 17.39 18.48 -16.06
N GLY A 379 16.08 18.73 -15.98
CA GLY A 379 15.06 17.86 -16.56
C GLY A 379 15.01 16.46 -15.92
N LEU A 380 15.37 16.33 -14.64
CA LEU A 380 15.43 15.06 -13.92
C LEU A 380 14.16 14.74 -13.16
N GLY A 381 13.22 15.66 -13.09
CA GLY A 381 12.01 15.57 -12.27
C GLY A 381 11.16 14.34 -12.57
N LYS A 382 10.86 14.11 -13.85
CA LYS A 382 10.10 12.93 -14.27
C LYS A 382 10.78 11.62 -13.84
N LYS A 383 12.08 11.49 -14.04
CA LYS A 383 12.84 10.30 -13.61
C LYS A 383 12.74 10.12 -12.10
N LYS A 384 12.83 11.22 -11.34
CA LYS A 384 12.78 11.19 -9.86
C LYS A 384 11.41 10.74 -9.36
N ILE A 385 10.29 11.26 -9.89
CA ILE A 385 8.96 10.83 -9.43
C ILE A 385 8.69 9.35 -9.71
N PHE A 386 9.21 8.78 -10.82
CA PHE A 386 9.13 7.34 -11.08
C PHE A 386 9.97 6.51 -10.08
N GLU A 387 11.13 7.00 -9.68
CA GLU A 387 11.95 6.39 -8.62
C GLU A 387 11.21 6.41 -7.29
N VAL A 388 10.68 7.58 -6.90
CA VAL A 388 9.90 7.76 -5.67
C VAL A 388 8.70 6.82 -5.64
N ARG A 389 7.89 6.75 -6.73
CA ARG A 389 6.78 5.83 -6.87
C ARG A 389 7.18 4.38 -6.56
N ALA A 390 8.40 3.97 -6.96
CA ALA A 390 8.87 2.60 -6.81
C ALA A 390 9.37 2.25 -5.41
N LEU A 391 9.97 3.21 -4.69
CA LEU A 391 10.81 2.96 -3.51
C LEU A 391 10.23 3.44 -2.18
N HIS A 392 9.14 4.21 -2.17
CA HIS A 392 8.61 4.84 -0.96
C HIS A 392 7.24 4.32 -0.55
N THR A 393 6.93 4.49 0.73
CA THR A 393 5.58 4.45 1.32
C THR A 393 5.19 5.88 1.71
N ASP A 394 3.95 6.09 2.13
CA ASP A 394 3.48 7.42 2.55
C ASP A 394 4.36 8.02 3.66
N LEU A 395 4.79 7.17 4.61
CA LEU A 395 5.68 7.59 5.69
C LEU A 395 7.00 8.15 5.16
N THR A 396 7.71 7.39 4.34
CA THR A 396 9.01 7.82 3.80
C THR A 396 8.88 8.89 2.74
N PHE A 397 7.78 8.92 2.00
CA PHE A 397 7.46 9.97 1.03
C PHE A 397 7.29 11.34 1.70
N ILE A 398 6.54 11.41 2.80
CA ILE A 398 6.36 12.65 3.55
C ILE A 398 7.65 13.00 4.31
N ASP A 399 8.30 12.02 4.91
CA ASP A 399 9.52 12.29 5.68
C ASP A 399 10.65 12.85 4.81
N GLU A 400 10.86 12.32 3.62
CA GLU A 400 11.96 12.73 2.75
C GLU A 400 11.64 13.99 1.94
N PHE A 401 10.40 14.13 1.41
CA PHE A 401 10.12 15.15 0.40
C PHE A 401 9.30 16.34 0.89
N LEU A 402 8.69 16.27 2.07
CA LEU A 402 7.99 17.41 2.64
C LEU A 402 8.99 18.49 3.08
N THR A 403 8.88 19.69 2.52
CA THR A 403 9.76 20.81 2.83
C THR A 403 9.03 21.92 3.60
N PRO A 404 9.77 22.81 4.31
CA PRO A 404 9.17 23.97 4.97
C PRO A 404 8.46 24.93 3.98
N GLU A 405 8.99 25.05 2.77
CA GLU A 405 8.44 25.88 1.70
C GLU A 405 7.08 25.33 1.25
N PHE A 406 7.03 24.04 0.94
CA PHE A 406 5.80 23.33 0.57
C PHE A 406 4.74 23.43 1.68
N ALA A 407 5.13 23.20 2.92
CA ALA A 407 4.18 23.27 4.04
C ALA A 407 3.57 24.68 4.22
N ARG A 408 4.35 25.74 3.97
CA ARG A 408 3.86 27.13 4.00
C ARG A 408 2.95 27.45 2.83
N GLU A 409 3.31 27.07 1.62
CA GLU A 409 2.55 27.29 0.40
C GLU A 409 1.17 26.63 0.46
N HIS A 410 1.14 25.36 0.84
CA HIS A 410 -0.09 24.57 0.95
C HIS A 410 -0.80 24.71 2.29
N LYS A 411 -0.34 25.64 3.16
CA LYS A 411 -0.94 25.94 4.49
C LYS A 411 -1.15 24.69 5.36
N LEU A 412 -0.17 23.80 5.34
CA LEU A 412 -0.15 22.63 6.19
C LEU A 412 0.20 23.07 7.62
N PHE A 413 -0.83 23.29 8.45
CA PHE A 413 -0.69 23.74 9.83
C PHE A 413 -1.30 22.69 10.76
N SER A 414 -0.87 22.69 12.01
CA SER A 414 -1.54 21.93 13.06
C SER A 414 -2.69 22.75 13.63
N PHE A 415 -3.85 22.10 13.79
CA PHE A 415 -5.06 22.72 14.34
C PHE A 415 -5.44 22.03 15.64
N SER A 416 -5.92 22.81 16.62
CA SER A 416 -6.52 22.32 17.86
C SER A 416 -7.90 22.94 18.06
N TRP A 417 -8.75 22.25 18.83
CA TRP A 417 -10.07 22.77 19.18
C TRP A 417 -9.94 23.86 20.24
N SER A 418 -10.50 25.03 19.97
CA SER A 418 -10.57 26.15 20.94
C SER A 418 -11.92 26.14 21.62
N ASN A 419 -11.95 25.74 22.89
CA ASN A 419 -13.17 25.81 23.73
C ASN A 419 -13.68 27.25 23.92
N ARG A 420 -12.82 28.26 23.77
CA ARG A 420 -13.17 29.67 23.92
C ARG A 420 -13.97 30.19 22.72
N HIS A 421 -13.65 29.71 21.52
CA HIS A 421 -14.25 30.21 20.27
C HIS A 421 -15.13 29.18 19.58
N ASP A 422 -15.29 28.00 20.17
CA ASP A 422 -16.07 26.87 19.66
C ASP A 422 -15.73 26.52 18.19
N ARG A 423 -14.43 26.54 17.89
CA ARG A 423 -13.91 26.27 16.55
C ARG A 423 -12.48 25.73 16.58
N PHE A 424 -12.05 25.14 15.46
CA PHE A 424 -10.64 24.80 15.25
C PHE A 424 -9.83 26.05 14.96
N GLU A 425 -8.70 26.21 15.64
CA GLU A 425 -7.74 27.29 15.45
C GLU A 425 -6.36 26.70 15.15
N VAL A 426 -5.52 27.50 14.48
CA VAL A 426 -4.14 27.10 14.19
C VAL A 426 -3.38 27.03 15.52
N GLU A 427 -2.96 25.81 15.87
CA GLU A 427 -2.15 25.55 17.07
C GLU A 427 -0.69 25.93 16.82
N THR A 428 -0.12 25.45 15.71
CA THR A 428 1.24 25.77 15.32
C THR A 428 1.44 25.76 13.80
N ARG A 429 2.37 26.60 13.36
CA ARG A 429 2.88 26.66 11.99
C ARG A 429 4.33 26.17 11.90
N GLU A 430 4.89 25.72 13.00
CA GLU A 430 6.25 25.23 13.06
C GLU A 430 6.36 23.93 12.24
N PHE A 431 7.25 23.94 11.26
CA PHE A 431 7.38 22.85 10.28
C PHE A 431 7.65 21.50 10.95
N LYS A 432 8.59 21.45 11.90
CA LYS A 432 8.94 20.21 12.59
C LYS A 432 7.72 19.61 13.31
N SER A 433 7.01 20.41 14.07
CA SER A 433 5.80 19.97 14.79
C SER A 433 4.68 19.52 13.84
N VAL A 434 4.50 20.22 12.72
CA VAL A 434 3.53 19.82 11.69
C VAL A 434 3.92 18.50 11.03
N LYS A 435 5.18 18.33 10.65
CA LYS A 435 5.71 17.11 10.06
C LYS A 435 5.59 15.93 11.01
N ASP A 436 6.00 16.08 12.28
CA ASP A 436 5.94 15.02 13.29
C ASP A 436 4.48 14.55 13.50
N LYS A 437 3.51 15.47 13.55
CA LYS A 437 2.09 15.11 13.64
C LYS A 437 1.55 14.41 12.41
N LEU A 438 2.01 14.76 11.21
CA LEU A 438 1.65 14.05 9.99
C LEU A 438 2.21 12.63 10.00
N LEU A 439 3.49 12.46 10.32
CA LEU A 439 4.13 11.15 10.41
C LEU A 439 3.47 10.26 11.47
N GLN A 440 3.12 10.82 12.63
CA GLN A 440 2.41 10.09 13.69
C GLN A 440 1.03 9.56 13.25
N LYS A 441 0.37 10.22 12.30
CA LYS A 441 -0.91 9.72 11.77
C LYS A 441 -0.76 8.58 10.76
N LEU A 442 0.45 8.35 10.26
CA LEU A 442 0.76 7.33 9.27
C LEU A 442 1.42 6.08 9.89
N THR A 443 1.82 6.17 11.16
CA THR A 443 2.35 5.05 11.96
C THR A 443 1.27 4.40 12.80
#